data_5ca3b38575d2a25af2b9f8be242e8d5f
#
_entry.id   5ca3b38575d2a25af2b9f8be242e8d5f
#
_cell.length_a   1.000
_cell.length_b   1.000
_cell.length_c   1.000
_cell.angle_alpha   90.00
_cell.angle_beta   90.00
_cell.angle_gamma   90.00
#
_symmetry.space_group_name_H-M   'P 1'
#
loop_
_entity.id
_entity.type
_entity.pdbx_description
1 polymer ?
#
loop_
_entity_poly.entity_id
_entity_poly.type
_entity_poly.pdbx_seq_one_letter_code
_entity_poly.pdbx_strand_id
1 'polypeptide(L)'
;LRNSSAASDVYKRQEMEPIVGFARTATVSAIKPSDLSAAEAKILNDQYYEYMGTGPAPLINVIEDLDGEYVGSGAWWGEVNTSIHHGLGSLGVITNGSIRDLPDSSPGFQLLAGSVSPSHAYIHVVEFNLDVTVMGMKVKHNDLIHADQHGAVVIPIEVAGKVKAAAEKIAAQEAIIISAAREPRFDINRLRQAWKGDKEIH
;
A
#
# COMPACT_ATOMS: atom_id res chain seq x y z
N LEU A 1 -15.11 -3.48 5.77
CA LEU A 1 -13.87 -2.95 5.19
C LEU A 1 -14.01 -1.43 5.01
N ARG A 2 -13.35 -0.65 5.82
CA ARG A 2 -13.24 0.78 5.54
C ARG A 2 -12.11 0.94 4.52
N ASN A 3 -12.50 1.12 3.26
CA ASN A 3 -11.58 1.54 2.22
C ASN A 3 -11.05 2.93 2.59
N SER A 4 -9.74 3.07 2.69
CA SER A 4 -9.09 4.37 2.65
C SER A 4 -9.23 4.92 1.24
N SER A 5 -10.25 5.75 1.02
CA SER A 5 -10.51 6.37 -0.29
C SER A 5 -9.96 7.79 -0.39
N ALA A 6 -8.94 8.12 0.37
CA ALA A 6 -8.27 9.41 0.26
C ALA A 6 -7.11 9.31 -0.75
N ALA A 7 -7.43 9.13 -2.01
CA ALA A 7 -6.42 9.01 -3.05
C ALA A 7 -6.64 10.01 -4.17
N SER A 8 -6.57 11.30 -3.90
CA SER A 8 -6.51 12.28 -4.99
C SER A 8 -5.15 12.33 -5.68
N ASP A 9 -4.05 11.91 -5.01
CA ASP A 9 -2.69 12.07 -5.56
C ASP A 9 -1.76 10.88 -5.30
N VAL A 10 -2.28 9.66 -5.25
CA VAL A 10 -1.44 8.47 -5.08
C VAL A 10 -0.69 8.17 -6.37
N TYR A 11 0.64 8.31 -6.35
CA TYR A 11 1.47 7.84 -7.45
C TYR A 11 1.49 6.31 -7.48
N LYS A 12 1.17 5.73 -8.64
CA LYS A 12 1.11 4.28 -8.87
C LYS A 12 1.86 3.95 -10.16
N ARG A 13 2.62 2.87 -10.16
CA ARG A 13 3.04 2.22 -11.40
C ARG A 13 1.84 1.39 -11.89
N GLN A 14 1.05 1.96 -12.81
CA GLN A 14 -0.27 1.46 -13.22
C GLN A 14 -0.28 0.10 -13.93
N GLU A 15 0.87 -0.41 -14.33
CA GLU A 15 1.00 -1.65 -15.13
C GLU A 15 1.53 -2.84 -14.30
N MET A 16 1.66 -2.71 -12.99
CA MET A 16 2.19 -3.78 -12.14
C MET A 16 1.06 -4.63 -11.57
N GLU A 17 1.32 -5.94 -11.50
CA GLU A 17 0.42 -6.91 -10.88
C GLU A 17 0.19 -6.61 -9.40
N PRO A 18 -0.99 -6.94 -8.85
CA PRO A 18 -1.25 -6.82 -7.42
C PRO A 18 -0.20 -7.54 -6.57
N ILE A 19 0.13 -6.97 -5.42
CA ILE A 19 1.02 -7.59 -4.45
C ILE A 19 0.27 -7.97 -3.17
N VAL A 20 0.70 -9.08 -2.57
CA VAL A 20 0.23 -9.53 -1.26
C VAL A 20 1.44 -9.85 -0.40
N GLY A 21 1.48 -9.36 0.83
CA GLY A 21 2.60 -9.60 1.72
C GLY A 21 2.32 -9.17 3.15
N PHE A 22 3.24 -9.51 4.03
CA PHE A 22 3.16 -9.18 5.45
C PHE A 22 3.78 -7.81 5.74
N ALA A 23 3.08 -7.00 6.52
CA ALA A 23 3.47 -5.63 6.82
C ALA A 23 4.76 -5.55 7.65
N ARG A 24 5.68 -4.70 7.23
CA ARG A 24 6.78 -4.15 8.00
C ARG A 24 6.50 -2.67 8.23
N THR A 25 6.31 -2.30 9.47
CA THR A 25 5.80 -0.98 9.85
C THR A 25 6.87 -0.10 10.43
N ALA A 26 6.90 1.16 10.04
CA ALA A 26 7.77 2.18 10.64
C ALA A 26 7.16 3.57 10.48
N THR A 27 7.76 4.52 11.18
CA THR A 27 7.45 5.93 11.07
C THR A 27 8.68 6.73 10.66
N VAL A 28 8.45 7.80 9.92
CA VAL A 28 9.49 8.75 9.45
C VAL A 28 9.06 10.18 9.73
N SER A 29 10.03 11.10 9.76
CA SER A 29 9.80 12.55 9.81
C SER A 29 10.89 13.27 9.00
N ALA A 30 10.57 14.41 8.41
CA ALA A 30 11.44 15.15 7.50
C ALA A 30 11.56 16.65 7.81
N ILE A 31 10.65 17.23 8.59
CA ILE A 31 10.58 18.69 8.80
C ILE A 31 11.73 19.26 9.63
N LYS A 32 12.39 18.44 10.41
CA LYS A 32 13.57 18.83 11.21
C LYS A 32 14.61 17.71 11.24
N PRO A 33 15.89 18.04 11.51
CA PRO A 33 16.90 17.01 11.78
C PRO A 33 16.48 16.11 12.94
N SER A 34 16.97 14.86 12.92
CA SER A 34 16.84 13.95 14.06
C SER A 34 17.55 14.53 15.29
N ASP A 35 16.98 14.36 16.46
CA ASP A 35 17.58 14.75 17.74
C ASP A 35 18.65 13.73 18.19
N LEU A 36 18.82 12.60 17.48
CA LEU A 36 19.82 11.57 17.78
C LEU A 36 21.22 11.99 17.36
N SER A 37 22.23 11.59 18.12
CA SER A 37 23.62 11.69 17.65
C SER A 37 23.85 10.80 16.43
N ALA A 38 24.90 11.06 15.67
CA ALA A 38 25.26 10.25 14.49
C ALA A 38 25.45 8.75 14.81
N ALA A 39 25.98 8.44 16.01
CA ALA A 39 26.16 7.06 16.46
C ALA A 39 24.81 6.37 16.76
N GLU A 40 23.91 7.06 17.46
CA GLU A 40 22.58 6.55 17.76
C GLU A 40 21.75 6.39 16.48
N ALA A 41 21.77 7.36 15.59
CA ALA A 41 21.10 7.28 14.29
C ALA A 41 21.59 6.11 13.44
N LYS A 42 22.90 5.82 13.48
CA LYS A 42 23.47 4.67 12.80
C LYS A 42 22.93 3.36 13.38
N ILE A 43 22.91 3.22 14.71
CA ILE A 43 22.39 2.02 15.39
C ILE A 43 20.90 1.82 15.04
N LEU A 44 20.10 2.90 15.10
CA LEU A 44 18.67 2.85 14.73
C LEU A 44 18.48 2.39 13.30
N ASN A 45 19.26 2.93 12.35
CA ASN A 45 19.16 2.54 10.95
C ASN A 45 19.58 1.08 10.72
N ASP A 46 20.65 0.61 11.35
CA ASP A 46 21.09 -0.79 11.25
C ASP A 46 19.97 -1.74 11.74
N GLN A 47 19.36 -1.44 12.89
CA GLN A 47 18.23 -2.21 13.45
C GLN A 47 16.96 -2.12 12.59
N TYR A 48 16.68 -0.96 12.02
CA TYR A 48 15.57 -0.78 11.08
C TYR A 48 15.69 -1.69 9.85
N TYR A 49 16.85 -1.71 9.18
CA TYR A 49 17.04 -2.55 8.01
C TYR A 49 17.04 -4.05 8.36
N GLU A 50 17.59 -4.43 9.51
CA GLU A 50 17.47 -5.80 10.04
C GLU A 50 16.00 -6.20 10.20
N TYR A 51 15.21 -5.36 10.86
CA TYR A 51 13.77 -5.56 11.02
C TYR A 51 13.03 -5.63 9.66
N MET A 52 13.35 -4.74 8.71
CA MET A 52 12.72 -4.72 7.40
C MET A 52 12.99 -5.98 6.57
N GLY A 53 14.12 -6.66 6.80
CA GLY A 53 14.49 -7.89 6.10
C GLY A 53 14.06 -9.19 6.80
N THR A 54 13.36 -9.12 7.95
CA THR A 54 13.01 -10.31 8.74
C THR A 54 11.51 -10.58 8.75
N GLY A 55 11.11 -11.83 9.06
CA GLY A 55 9.73 -12.25 9.28
C GLY A 55 9.10 -13.06 8.14
N PRO A 56 7.76 -13.27 8.17
CA PRO A 56 7.07 -14.02 7.14
C PRO A 56 7.13 -13.29 5.81
N ALA A 57 7.52 -14.01 4.75
CA ALA A 57 7.61 -13.47 3.39
C ALA A 57 6.37 -13.87 2.55
N PRO A 58 6.05 -13.12 1.51
CA PRO A 58 6.69 -11.87 1.07
C PRO A 58 6.37 -10.67 1.96
N LEU A 59 7.17 -9.59 1.86
CA LEU A 59 7.08 -8.41 2.71
C LEU A 59 6.49 -7.21 1.95
N ILE A 60 5.77 -6.35 2.66
CA ILE A 60 5.34 -5.02 2.18
C ILE A 60 5.66 -4.00 3.28
N ASN A 61 6.35 -2.92 2.92
CA ASN A 61 6.64 -1.85 3.86
C ASN A 61 5.42 -0.94 4.00
N VAL A 62 5.04 -0.60 5.22
CA VAL A 62 3.96 0.35 5.52
C VAL A 62 4.55 1.44 6.41
N ILE A 63 4.76 2.61 5.82
CA ILE A 63 5.54 3.69 6.45
C ILE A 63 4.68 4.92 6.62
N GLU A 64 4.50 5.32 7.87
CA GLU A 64 3.77 6.55 8.23
C GLU A 64 4.74 7.73 8.33
N ASP A 65 4.48 8.78 7.57
CA ASP A 65 5.10 10.08 7.72
C ASP A 65 4.33 10.88 8.78
N LEU A 66 5.04 11.27 9.84
CA LEU A 66 4.47 11.90 11.04
C LEU A 66 4.36 13.42 10.94
N ASP A 67 4.72 14.03 9.83
CA ASP A 67 4.89 15.47 9.70
C ASP A 67 3.56 16.28 9.62
N GLY A 68 2.41 15.65 9.89
CA GLY A 68 1.12 16.32 10.01
C GLY A 68 0.72 17.06 8.74
N GLU A 69 0.60 18.39 8.79
CA GLU A 69 0.28 19.22 7.63
C GLU A 69 1.44 19.31 6.60
N TYR A 70 2.65 18.92 7.00
CA TYR A 70 3.86 18.90 6.17
C TYR A 70 4.21 17.50 5.64
N VAL A 71 3.30 16.53 5.78
CA VAL A 71 3.48 15.19 5.22
C VAL A 71 3.90 15.25 3.75
N GLY A 72 4.94 14.50 3.40
CA GLY A 72 5.51 14.48 2.05
C GLY A 72 6.55 15.55 1.77
N SER A 73 6.93 16.39 2.74
CA SER A 73 7.99 17.40 2.58
C SER A 73 9.37 16.79 2.27
N GLY A 74 9.63 15.57 2.78
CA GLY A 74 10.81 14.80 2.48
C GLY A 74 10.48 13.39 2.01
N ALA A 75 11.17 12.93 0.96
CA ALA A 75 10.97 11.61 0.39
C ALA A 75 11.96 10.59 0.95
N TRP A 76 11.48 9.62 1.72
CA TRP A 76 12.27 8.46 2.14
C TRP A 76 12.56 7.53 0.96
N TRP A 77 11.59 7.38 0.06
CA TRP A 77 11.60 6.44 -1.04
C TRP A 77 12.14 7.06 -2.33
N GLY A 78 13.25 6.53 -2.81
CA GLY A 78 13.93 6.84 -4.05
C GLY A 78 14.74 5.64 -4.51
N GLU A 79 15.66 5.81 -5.46
CA GLU A 79 16.48 4.73 -6.02
C GLU A 79 17.13 3.85 -4.93
N VAL A 80 17.81 4.46 -3.97
CA VAL A 80 18.58 3.74 -2.95
C VAL A 80 17.66 2.91 -2.04
N ASN A 81 16.62 3.53 -1.46
CA ASN A 81 15.76 2.83 -0.52
C ASN A 81 14.88 1.79 -1.19
N THR A 82 14.40 2.03 -2.42
CA THR A 82 13.67 0.99 -3.16
C THR A 82 14.56 -0.21 -3.48
N SER A 83 15.84 0.03 -3.83
CA SER A 83 16.80 -1.04 -4.10
C SER A 83 17.14 -1.85 -2.84
N ILE A 84 17.39 -1.18 -1.71
CA ILE A 84 17.68 -1.86 -0.44
C ILE A 84 16.50 -2.74 -0.01
N HIS A 85 15.28 -2.18 0.07
CA HIS A 85 14.12 -2.91 0.56
C HIS A 85 13.71 -4.04 -0.39
N HIS A 86 13.84 -3.84 -1.70
CA HIS A 86 13.63 -4.90 -2.68
C HIS A 86 14.64 -6.05 -2.48
N GLY A 87 15.92 -5.70 -2.28
CA GLY A 87 16.97 -6.68 -1.95
C GLY A 87 16.73 -7.42 -0.63
N LEU A 88 16.04 -6.81 0.33
CA LEU A 88 15.60 -7.42 1.59
C LEU A 88 14.30 -8.25 1.44
N GLY A 89 13.75 -8.40 0.23
CA GLY A 89 12.58 -9.24 -0.04
C GLY A 89 11.23 -8.54 0.04
N SER A 90 11.22 -7.20 0.10
CA SER A 90 9.98 -6.44 0.05
C SER A 90 9.47 -6.27 -1.40
N LEU A 91 8.17 -6.43 -1.59
CA LEU A 91 7.50 -6.25 -2.88
C LEU A 91 7.17 -4.78 -3.19
N GLY A 92 7.13 -3.94 -2.16
CA GLY A 92 6.75 -2.54 -2.35
C GLY A 92 6.54 -1.80 -1.03
N VAL A 93 6.08 -0.55 -1.17
CA VAL A 93 5.76 0.33 -0.04
C VAL A 93 4.39 0.97 -0.19
N ILE A 94 3.76 1.18 0.96
CA ILE A 94 2.56 1.98 1.16
C ILE A 94 2.91 3.08 2.16
N THR A 95 2.79 4.34 1.77
CA THR A 95 3.11 5.49 2.64
C THR A 95 2.19 6.68 2.37
N ASN A 96 1.89 7.45 3.40
CA ASN A 96 1.27 8.77 3.26
C ASN A 96 2.31 9.85 2.87
N GLY A 97 3.59 9.56 3.04
CA GLY A 97 4.71 10.43 2.67
C GLY A 97 4.96 10.50 1.16
N SER A 98 6.13 10.98 0.78
CA SER A 98 6.50 11.18 -0.63
C SER A 98 7.55 10.21 -1.15
N ILE A 99 7.62 10.13 -2.47
CA ILE A 99 8.60 9.36 -3.25
C ILE A 99 9.33 10.26 -4.21
N ARG A 100 10.52 9.85 -4.68
CA ARG A 100 11.33 10.53 -5.70
C ARG A 100 12.04 9.52 -6.60
N ASP A 101 12.87 9.99 -7.51
CA ASP A 101 13.72 9.17 -8.40
C ASP A 101 12.89 8.08 -9.14
N LEU A 102 11.71 8.46 -9.64
CA LEU A 102 10.73 7.51 -10.18
C LEU A 102 11.26 6.64 -11.33
N PRO A 103 12.03 7.18 -12.30
CA PRO A 103 12.62 6.37 -13.38
C PRO A 103 13.67 5.37 -12.88
N ASP A 104 14.36 5.71 -11.78
CA ASP A 104 15.50 4.97 -11.25
C ASP A 104 15.15 4.07 -10.07
N SER A 105 13.88 4.08 -9.63
CA SER A 105 13.37 3.19 -8.59
C SER A 105 13.51 1.72 -8.99
N SER A 106 13.82 0.86 -8.02
CA SER A 106 14.07 -0.58 -8.25
C SER A 106 12.99 -1.21 -9.14
N PRO A 107 13.36 -1.86 -10.26
CA PRO A 107 12.39 -2.51 -11.14
C PRO A 107 11.59 -3.59 -10.41
N GLY A 108 10.26 -3.56 -10.53
CA GLY A 108 9.38 -4.51 -9.86
C GLY A 108 8.96 -4.10 -8.45
N PHE A 109 9.63 -3.16 -7.80
CA PHE A 109 9.22 -2.64 -6.50
C PHE A 109 8.02 -1.70 -6.66
N GLN A 110 6.90 -1.98 -5.98
CA GLN A 110 5.69 -1.18 -6.09
C GLN A 110 5.70 0.01 -5.13
N LEU A 111 5.20 1.15 -5.62
CA LEU A 111 5.15 2.41 -4.89
C LEU A 111 3.71 2.90 -4.80
N LEU A 112 3.13 2.92 -3.59
CA LEU A 112 1.88 3.58 -3.26
C LEU A 112 2.20 4.69 -2.26
N ALA A 113 2.17 5.93 -2.72
CA ALA A 113 2.61 7.09 -1.94
C ALA A 113 1.62 8.24 -2.00
N GLY A 114 1.62 9.08 -0.97
CA GLY A 114 0.76 10.25 -0.88
C GLY A 114 1.15 11.35 -1.88
N SER A 115 2.43 11.48 -2.21
CA SER A 115 2.92 12.53 -3.09
C SER A 115 4.27 12.20 -3.73
N VAL A 116 4.73 13.10 -4.60
CA VAL A 116 6.08 13.09 -5.17
C VAL A 116 6.80 14.37 -4.73
N SER A 117 8.02 14.25 -4.22
CA SER A 117 8.83 15.39 -3.75
C SER A 117 10.26 15.28 -4.28
N PRO A 118 10.89 16.39 -4.65
CA PRO A 118 12.23 16.36 -5.26
C PRO A 118 13.38 16.18 -4.24
N SER A 119 13.09 16.25 -2.95
CA SER A 119 14.13 16.30 -1.90
C SER A 119 13.88 15.27 -0.80
N HIS A 120 14.96 14.78 -0.20
CA HIS A 120 14.87 14.01 1.03
C HIS A 120 14.73 14.90 2.29
N ALA A 121 14.95 16.23 2.19
CA ALA A 121 14.94 17.14 3.34
C ALA A 121 15.77 16.56 4.52
N TYR A 122 15.20 16.52 5.73
CA TYR A 122 15.82 15.91 6.91
C TYR A 122 15.26 14.51 7.23
N ILE A 123 14.73 13.81 6.22
CA ILE A 123 14.02 12.55 6.42
C ILE A 123 14.87 11.53 7.21
N HIS A 124 14.27 10.97 8.24
CA HIS A 124 14.90 9.93 9.06
C HIS A 124 13.82 9.00 9.64
N VAL A 125 14.23 7.79 9.99
CA VAL A 125 13.40 6.84 10.75
C VAL A 125 13.22 7.36 12.18
N VAL A 126 11.98 7.35 12.66
CA VAL A 126 11.64 7.71 14.04
C VAL A 126 11.49 6.46 14.88
N GLU A 127 10.68 5.50 14.43
CA GLU A 127 10.42 4.24 15.13
C GLU A 127 10.00 3.17 14.13
N PHE A 128 10.15 1.89 14.50
CA PHE A 128 9.70 0.75 13.68
C PHE A 128 9.12 -0.35 14.56
N ASN A 129 8.42 -1.32 13.92
CA ASN A 129 7.73 -2.43 14.63
C ASN A 129 6.61 -1.93 15.57
N LEU A 130 5.77 -1.03 15.06
CA LEU A 130 4.66 -0.42 15.80
C LEU A 130 3.40 -0.37 14.93
N ASP A 131 2.26 -0.08 15.55
CA ASP A 131 1.02 0.19 14.81
C ASP A 131 1.14 1.55 14.10
N VAL A 132 0.80 1.60 12.82
CA VAL A 132 0.84 2.80 11.98
C VAL A 132 -0.51 3.08 11.35
N THR A 133 -0.72 4.34 10.93
CA THR A 133 -1.93 4.73 10.20
C THR A 133 -1.53 5.45 8.92
N VAL A 134 -1.69 4.78 7.78
CA VAL A 134 -1.37 5.34 6.47
C VAL A 134 -2.64 5.59 5.68
N MET A 135 -2.92 6.85 5.35
CA MET A 135 -4.13 7.27 4.62
C MET A 135 -5.43 6.71 5.22
N GLY A 136 -5.51 6.65 6.56
CA GLY A 136 -6.67 6.11 7.30
C GLY A 136 -6.70 4.59 7.44
N MET A 137 -5.80 3.85 6.79
CA MET A 137 -5.62 2.41 6.98
C MET A 137 -4.75 2.16 8.21
N LYS A 138 -5.31 1.54 9.24
CA LYS A 138 -4.55 1.10 10.42
C LYS A 138 -3.90 -0.23 10.13
N VAL A 139 -2.60 -0.32 10.37
CA VAL A 139 -1.78 -1.51 10.09
C VAL A 139 -0.91 -1.85 11.30
N LYS A 140 -0.91 -3.11 11.66
CA LYS A 140 -0.01 -3.67 12.65
C LYS A 140 1.13 -4.43 12.00
N HIS A 141 2.22 -4.56 12.72
CA HIS A 141 3.30 -5.47 12.34
C HIS A 141 2.75 -6.88 12.00
N ASN A 142 3.17 -7.43 10.87
CA ASN A 142 2.72 -8.72 10.33
C ASN A 142 1.25 -8.80 9.87
N ASP A 143 0.51 -7.72 9.80
CA ASP A 143 -0.77 -7.77 9.11
C ASP A 143 -0.57 -8.20 7.64
N LEU A 144 -1.49 -9.02 7.13
CA LEU A 144 -1.50 -9.37 5.72
C LEU A 144 -2.10 -8.22 4.91
N ILE A 145 -1.34 -7.71 3.95
CA ILE A 145 -1.73 -6.60 3.09
C ILE A 145 -1.91 -7.10 1.65
N HIS A 146 -2.98 -6.66 1.02
CA HIS A 146 -3.13 -6.65 -0.43
C HIS A 146 -3.01 -5.22 -0.93
N ALA A 147 -2.26 -5.01 -2.01
CA ALA A 147 -2.13 -3.71 -2.65
C ALA A 147 -2.10 -3.83 -4.17
N ASP A 148 -2.79 -2.91 -4.85
CA ASP A 148 -2.86 -2.82 -6.30
C ASP A 148 -2.97 -1.37 -6.77
N GLN A 149 -3.28 -1.16 -8.06
CA GLN A 149 -3.48 0.17 -8.64
C GLN A 149 -4.62 1.00 -7.98
N HIS A 150 -5.53 0.39 -7.23
CA HIS A 150 -6.66 1.08 -6.60
C HIS A 150 -6.37 1.47 -5.16
N GLY A 151 -5.32 0.90 -4.54
CA GLY A 151 -4.91 1.18 -3.18
C GLY A 151 -4.50 -0.08 -2.43
N ALA A 152 -4.64 -0.04 -1.10
CA ALA A 152 -4.25 -1.15 -0.24
C ALA A 152 -5.32 -1.45 0.82
N VAL A 153 -5.32 -2.69 1.29
CA VAL A 153 -6.24 -3.17 2.33
C VAL A 153 -5.58 -4.21 3.22
N VAL A 154 -5.89 -4.15 4.52
CA VAL A 154 -5.54 -5.23 5.46
C VAL A 154 -6.52 -6.39 5.28
N ILE A 155 -6.01 -7.59 5.11
CA ILE A 155 -6.79 -8.83 5.04
C ILE A 155 -6.66 -9.55 6.38
N PRO A 156 -7.75 -9.74 7.14
CA PRO A 156 -7.69 -10.58 8.34
C PRO A 156 -7.22 -11.98 7.97
N ILE A 157 -6.18 -12.47 8.65
CA ILE A 157 -5.49 -13.71 8.26
C ILE A 157 -6.43 -14.93 8.26
N GLU A 158 -7.42 -14.94 9.14
CA GLU A 158 -8.40 -16.01 9.28
C GLU A 158 -9.37 -16.14 8.08
N VAL A 159 -9.48 -15.10 7.26
CA VAL A 159 -10.32 -15.11 6.06
C VAL A 159 -9.51 -15.14 4.76
N ALA A 160 -8.19 -15.00 4.82
CA ALA A 160 -7.32 -14.88 3.64
C ALA A 160 -7.55 -16.03 2.63
N GLY A 161 -7.66 -17.26 3.11
CA GLY A 161 -7.91 -18.43 2.26
C GLY A 161 -9.29 -18.47 1.58
N LYS A 162 -10.23 -17.59 1.99
CA LYS A 162 -11.59 -17.51 1.43
C LYS A 162 -11.76 -16.37 0.41
N VAL A 163 -10.80 -15.44 0.35
CA VAL A 163 -10.91 -14.22 -0.47
C VAL A 163 -11.09 -14.56 -1.94
N LYS A 164 -10.30 -15.49 -2.48
CA LYS A 164 -10.38 -15.89 -3.89
C LYS A 164 -11.79 -16.38 -4.26
N ALA A 165 -12.33 -17.32 -3.50
CA ALA A 165 -13.65 -17.87 -3.79
C ALA A 165 -14.77 -16.81 -3.65
N ALA A 166 -14.65 -15.90 -2.66
CA ALA A 166 -15.57 -14.78 -2.51
C ALA A 166 -15.51 -13.81 -3.69
N ALA A 167 -14.30 -13.47 -4.16
CA ALA A 167 -14.10 -12.60 -5.31
C ALA A 167 -14.66 -13.23 -6.60
N GLU A 168 -14.41 -14.51 -6.83
CA GLU A 168 -14.96 -15.25 -7.99
C GLU A 168 -16.49 -15.27 -7.98
N LYS A 169 -17.11 -15.47 -6.81
CA LYS A 169 -18.55 -15.41 -6.65
C LYS A 169 -19.10 -14.02 -6.99
N ILE A 170 -18.52 -12.96 -6.44
CA ILE A 170 -18.92 -11.57 -6.72
C ILE A 170 -18.75 -11.26 -8.20
N ALA A 171 -17.63 -11.63 -8.81
CA ALA A 171 -17.38 -11.40 -10.23
C ALA A 171 -18.42 -12.10 -11.12
N ALA A 172 -18.86 -13.33 -10.76
CA ALA A 172 -19.90 -14.05 -11.47
C ALA A 172 -21.28 -13.33 -11.37
N GLN A 173 -21.61 -12.80 -10.21
CA GLN A 173 -22.82 -12.01 -9.99
C GLN A 173 -22.78 -10.72 -10.81
N GLU A 174 -21.69 -9.95 -10.72
CA GLU A 174 -21.51 -8.70 -11.47
C GLU A 174 -21.52 -8.92 -12.99
N ALA A 175 -21.00 -10.04 -13.48
CA ALA A 175 -20.98 -10.38 -14.90
C ALA A 175 -22.38 -10.39 -15.53
N ILE A 176 -23.41 -10.79 -14.79
CA ILE A 176 -24.81 -10.78 -15.25
C ILE A 176 -25.24 -9.34 -15.54
N ILE A 177 -24.99 -8.43 -14.61
CA ILE A 177 -25.36 -7.02 -14.74
C ILE A 177 -24.53 -6.35 -15.83
N ILE A 178 -23.22 -6.59 -15.85
CA ILE A 178 -22.30 -6.02 -16.85
C ILE A 178 -22.67 -6.49 -18.26
N SER A 179 -22.97 -7.77 -18.44
CA SER A 179 -23.38 -8.32 -19.74
C SER A 179 -24.67 -7.68 -20.22
N ALA A 180 -25.68 -7.59 -19.37
CA ALA A 180 -26.94 -6.92 -19.69
C ALA A 180 -26.73 -5.44 -20.07
N ALA A 181 -25.89 -4.73 -19.33
CA ALA A 181 -25.60 -3.31 -19.55
C ALA A 181 -24.86 -3.03 -20.87
N ARG A 182 -24.12 -4.00 -21.39
CA ARG A 182 -23.40 -3.90 -22.67
C ARG A 182 -24.25 -4.25 -23.89
N GLU A 183 -25.49 -4.75 -23.69
CA GLU A 183 -26.36 -5.07 -24.80
C GLU A 183 -26.96 -3.81 -25.49
N PRO A 184 -27.19 -3.83 -26.81
CA PRO A 184 -27.91 -2.75 -27.50
C PRO A 184 -29.29 -2.55 -26.88
N ARG A 185 -29.70 -1.29 -26.73
CA ARG A 185 -31.00 -0.90 -26.16
C ARG A 185 -31.17 -1.29 -24.68
N PHE A 186 -30.06 -1.27 -23.91
CA PHE A 186 -30.15 -1.40 -22.45
C PHE A 186 -31.04 -0.32 -21.84
N ASP A 187 -31.94 -0.74 -20.96
CA ASP A 187 -32.89 0.15 -20.27
C ASP A 187 -33.10 -0.31 -18.80
N ILE A 188 -33.87 0.47 -18.05
CA ILE A 188 -34.15 0.19 -16.65
C ILE A 188 -34.89 -1.16 -16.42
N ASN A 189 -35.65 -1.64 -17.37
CA ASN A 189 -36.36 -2.91 -17.22
C ASN A 189 -35.39 -4.08 -17.37
N ARG A 190 -34.44 -3.99 -18.31
CA ARG A 190 -33.33 -4.97 -18.44
C ARG A 190 -32.44 -4.98 -17.20
N LEU A 191 -32.12 -3.81 -16.64
CA LEU A 191 -31.39 -3.74 -15.37
C LEU A 191 -32.12 -4.45 -14.23
N ARG A 192 -33.43 -4.21 -14.11
CA ARG A 192 -34.25 -4.88 -13.09
C ARG A 192 -34.31 -6.40 -13.29
N GLN A 193 -34.29 -6.88 -14.53
CA GLN A 193 -34.22 -8.33 -14.83
C GLN A 193 -32.85 -8.90 -14.44
N ALA A 194 -31.75 -8.22 -14.78
CA ALA A 194 -30.40 -8.63 -14.39
C ALA A 194 -30.24 -8.73 -12.87
N TRP A 195 -30.77 -7.78 -12.11
CA TRP A 195 -30.77 -7.85 -10.63
C TRP A 195 -31.58 -9.00 -10.03
N LYS A 196 -32.59 -9.53 -10.73
CA LYS A 196 -33.30 -10.74 -10.27
C LYS A 196 -32.45 -11.98 -10.47
N GLY A 197 -31.74 -12.06 -11.61
CA GLY A 197 -30.83 -13.18 -11.89
C GLY A 197 -29.61 -13.19 -10.97
N ASP A 198 -29.12 -12.02 -10.53
CA ASP A 198 -28.03 -11.91 -9.55
C ASP A 198 -28.39 -12.57 -8.20
N LYS A 199 -29.63 -12.43 -7.73
CA LYS A 199 -30.09 -13.02 -6.46
C LYS A 199 -30.18 -14.55 -6.46
N GLU A 200 -30.18 -15.20 -7.62
CA GLU A 200 -30.28 -16.66 -7.74
C GLU A 200 -28.92 -17.37 -7.58
N ILE A 201 -27.80 -16.63 -7.46
CA ILE A 201 -26.45 -17.18 -7.28
C ILE A 201 -26.05 -17.31 -5.77
N HIS A 202 -26.96 -17.15 -4.85
CA HIS A 202 -26.73 -17.26 -3.40
C HIS A 202 -26.65 -18.70 -2.89
#